data_64f41b19f1e5fdd6e45aef8724056082
#
_entry.id   64f41b19f1e5fdd6e45aef8724056082
#
_cell.length_a   1.000
_cell.length_b   1.000
_cell.length_c   1.000
_cell.angle_alpha   90.00
_cell.angle_beta   90.00
_cell.angle_gamma   90.00
#
_symmetry.space_group_name_H-M   'P 1'
#
loop_
_entity.id
_entity.type
_entity.pdbx_description
1 polymer ?
#
loop_
_entity_poly.entity_id
_entity_poly.type
_entity_poly.pdbx_seq_one_letter_code
_entity_poly.pdbx_strand_id
1 'polypeptide(L)'
;MSGKIQNQVATTNNGDKKTMQQYIKAMEVEIKKALPSVITPERFTRMVLSAISVNPKLAACTKASFLGAMMNAAQLGLEPNTPLGQAYILPYQNKGVLEAQFQLGYKGLIDLAYRSGEVEVVQAHIVYENDEFTCEYGLEPKLTHKPADKDRGEPIKVYAVFKTKSGGYGFEVMSMDDVRNHASKYSKAYGSSFSPWKTNFEEMAKKTVLKKVLKYAPLKSDFVRGITQDETIKSDVSDDMYSVPNEAVYEVDDYTVIDSDTGEVMADETNTMSADN
;
A
#
# COMPACT_ATOMS: atom_id res chain seq x y z
N MET A 1 7.76 -3.90 31.96
CA MET A 1 6.64 -4.87 32.14
C MET A 1 5.71 -4.71 30.95
N SER A 2 5.85 -5.60 29.95
CA SER A 2 4.95 -5.61 28.81
C SER A 2 3.62 -6.27 29.21
N GLY A 3 2.61 -5.48 29.48
CA GLY A 3 1.25 -5.98 29.71
C GLY A 3 0.66 -6.44 28.39
N LYS A 4 0.57 -7.76 28.20
CA LYS A 4 -0.14 -8.35 27.07
C LYS A 4 -1.64 -8.04 27.23
N ILE A 5 -2.20 -7.24 26.34
CA ILE A 5 -3.65 -6.97 26.23
C ILE A 5 -4.39 -8.21 25.65
N GLN A 6 -3.78 -9.39 25.71
CA GLN A 6 -4.32 -10.62 25.16
C GLN A 6 -5.63 -11.12 25.81
N ASN A 7 -6.00 -10.64 26.99
CA ASN A 7 -7.10 -11.28 27.77
C ASN A 7 -8.42 -10.53 27.80
N GLN A 8 -8.59 -9.39 27.14
CA GLN A 8 -9.90 -8.71 27.16
C GLN A 8 -10.69 -8.78 25.84
N VAL A 9 -10.10 -9.30 24.77
CA VAL A 9 -10.81 -9.41 23.47
C VAL A 9 -11.42 -10.81 23.25
N ALA A 10 -10.93 -11.84 23.94
CA ALA A 10 -11.31 -13.23 23.68
C ALA A 10 -12.47 -13.80 24.54
N THR A 11 -12.99 -13.06 25.52
CA THR A 11 -14.06 -13.61 26.41
C THR A 11 -15.16 -12.60 26.68
N THR A 12 -15.94 -12.22 25.68
CA THR A 12 -17.33 -11.79 25.88
C THR A 12 -18.19 -12.25 24.71
N ASN A 13 -18.56 -13.52 24.73
CA ASN A 13 -19.80 -13.96 24.13
C ASN A 13 -20.91 -13.45 25.02
N ASN A 14 -21.55 -12.34 24.70
CA ASN A 14 -22.97 -11.99 24.77
C ASN A 14 -23.16 -10.47 24.86
N GLY A 15 -23.93 -9.91 23.91
CA GLY A 15 -24.62 -8.63 24.07
C GLY A 15 -23.73 -7.38 23.86
N ASP A 16 -23.94 -6.70 22.80
CA ASP A 16 -23.35 -5.46 22.29
C ASP A 16 -22.12 -5.64 21.38
N LYS A 17 -22.38 -6.00 20.13
CA LYS A 17 -21.42 -5.82 19.05
C LYS A 17 -21.20 -4.32 18.86
N LYS A 18 -20.23 -3.74 19.60
CA LYS A 18 -19.81 -2.35 19.40
C LYS A 18 -19.56 -2.14 17.91
N THR A 19 -20.14 -1.09 17.37
CA THR A 19 -19.84 -0.70 15.98
C THR A 19 -18.36 -0.38 15.85
N MET A 20 -17.81 -0.42 14.62
CA MET A 20 -16.42 -0.03 14.39
C MET A 20 -16.12 1.36 14.96
N GLN A 21 -17.05 2.30 14.81
CA GLN A 21 -16.92 3.66 15.37
C GLN A 21 -16.80 3.66 16.90
N GLN A 22 -17.62 2.86 17.58
CA GLN A 22 -17.55 2.74 19.05
C GLN A 22 -16.24 2.08 19.51
N TYR A 23 -15.73 1.13 18.72
CA TYR A 23 -14.46 0.47 19.00
C TYR A 23 -13.27 1.45 18.84
N ILE A 24 -13.24 2.24 17.77
CA ILE A 24 -12.23 3.28 17.54
C ILE A 24 -12.24 4.30 18.67
N LYS A 25 -13.43 4.76 19.08
CA LYS A 25 -13.58 5.69 20.21
C LYS A 25 -13.07 5.08 21.52
N ALA A 26 -13.31 3.80 21.75
CA ALA A 26 -12.79 3.10 22.94
C ALA A 26 -11.26 2.94 22.93
N MET A 27 -10.64 2.89 21.74
CA MET A 27 -9.18 2.76 21.55
C MET A 27 -8.47 4.12 21.38
N GLU A 28 -9.17 5.24 21.57
CA GLU A 28 -8.62 6.58 21.30
C GLU A 28 -7.32 6.87 22.07
N VAL A 29 -7.21 6.41 23.31
CA VAL A 29 -6.03 6.61 24.17
C VAL A 29 -4.82 5.84 23.58
N GLU A 30 -5.03 4.60 23.16
CA GLU A 30 -3.98 3.76 22.59
C GLU A 30 -3.56 4.27 21.21
N ILE A 31 -4.53 4.67 20.39
CA ILE A 31 -4.30 5.33 19.11
C ILE A 31 -3.44 6.57 19.31
N LYS A 32 -3.77 7.42 20.28
CA LYS A 32 -3.00 8.64 20.58
C LYS A 32 -1.55 8.37 20.95
N LYS A 33 -1.27 7.31 21.71
CA LYS A 33 0.11 6.93 22.07
C LYS A 33 0.93 6.45 20.88
N ALA A 34 0.30 5.75 19.94
CA ALA A 34 0.97 5.16 18.79
C ALA A 34 1.09 6.10 17.60
N LEU A 35 0.37 7.23 17.59
CA LEU A 35 0.41 8.20 16.50
C LEU A 35 1.72 8.98 16.46
N PRO A 36 2.33 9.13 15.28
CA PRO A 36 3.44 10.06 15.09
C PRO A 36 2.96 11.51 15.26
N SER A 37 3.88 12.41 15.60
CA SER A 37 3.58 13.83 15.84
C SER A 37 2.95 14.58 14.66
N VAL A 38 3.04 14.03 13.46
CA VAL A 38 2.52 14.63 12.23
C VAL A 38 1.01 14.41 12.01
N ILE A 39 0.39 13.50 12.79
CA ILE A 39 -1.06 13.21 12.70
C ILE A 39 -1.70 13.37 14.08
N THR A 40 -2.75 14.21 14.15
CA THR A 40 -3.53 14.34 15.38
C THR A 40 -4.55 13.20 15.53
N PRO A 41 -4.93 12.83 16.76
CA PRO A 41 -5.96 11.80 16.99
C PRO A 41 -7.29 12.09 16.29
N GLU A 42 -7.68 13.36 16.24
CA GLU A 42 -8.91 13.80 15.58
C GLU A 42 -8.83 13.60 14.07
N ARG A 43 -7.68 13.91 13.47
CA ARG A 43 -7.43 13.66 12.04
C ARG A 43 -7.42 12.17 11.74
N PHE A 44 -6.75 11.37 12.56
CA PHE A 44 -6.75 9.91 12.44
C PHE A 44 -8.17 9.33 12.50
N THR A 45 -8.95 9.71 13.51
CA THR A 45 -10.35 9.25 13.65
C THR A 45 -11.18 9.60 12.41
N ARG A 46 -10.99 10.80 11.87
CA ARG A 46 -11.68 11.22 10.64
C ARG A 46 -11.26 10.38 9.43
N MET A 47 -9.97 10.10 9.28
CA MET A 47 -9.46 9.23 8.21
C MET A 47 -10.07 7.83 8.29
N VAL A 48 -10.16 7.25 9.50
CA VAL A 48 -10.79 5.95 9.72
C VAL A 48 -12.26 5.94 9.31
N LEU A 49 -13.02 6.96 9.73
CA LEU A 49 -14.43 7.07 9.38
C LEU A 49 -14.63 7.28 7.87
N SER A 50 -13.76 8.07 7.23
CA SER A 50 -13.77 8.26 5.78
C SER A 50 -13.47 6.95 5.05
N ALA A 51 -12.47 6.18 5.47
CA ALA A 51 -12.14 4.90 4.86
C ALA A 51 -13.32 3.92 4.88
N ILE A 52 -14.05 3.83 6.00
CA ILE A 52 -15.26 3.00 6.12
C ILE A 52 -16.38 3.53 5.23
N SER A 53 -16.53 4.86 5.13
CA SER A 53 -17.57 5.48 4.29
C SER A 53 -17.33 5.20 2.81
N VAL A 54 -16.07 5.28 2.36
CA VAL A 54 -15.66 4.99 0.97
C VAL A 54 -15.78 3.50 0.67
N ASN A 55 -15.39 2.63 1.61
CA ASN A 55 -15.49 1.19 1.45
C ASN A 55 -16.20 0.53 2.64
N PRO A 56 -17.53 0.32 2.57
CA PRO A 56 -18.30 -0.29 3.64
C PRO A 56 -17.88 -1.72 4.00
N LYS A 57 -17.23 -2.47 3.10
CA LYS A 57 -16.69 -3.82 3.39
C LYS A 57 -15.65 -3.77 4.51
N LEU A 58 -14.94 -2.65 4.70
CA LEU A 58 -14.00 -2.47 5.80
C LEU A 58 -14.68 -2.55 7.19
N ALA A 59 -15.95 -2.18 7.29
CA ALA A 59 -16.70 -2.33 8.53
C ALA A 59 -16.96 -3.79 8.89
N ALA A 60 -16.94 -4.69 7.92
CA ALA A 60 -17.12 -6.13 8.09
C ALA A 60 -15.80 -6.87 8.40
N CYS A 61 -14.66 -6.23 8.21
CA CYS A 61 -13.36 -6.79 8.59
C CYS A 61 -13.24 -6.99 10.11
N THR A 62 -12.34 -7.88 10.53
CA THR A 62 -11.99 -7.98 11.95
C THR A 62 -11.51 -6.63 12.45
N LYS A 63 -11.93 -6.26 13.67
CA LYS A 63 -11.58 -4.96 14.24
C LYS A 63 -10.09 -4.80 14.44
N ALA A 64 -9.40 -5.88 14.81
CA ALA A 64 -7.96 -5.89 15.00
C ALA A 64 -7.21 -5.63 13.70
N SER A 65 -7.54 -6.35 12.61
CA SER A 65 -6.89 -6.14 11.30
C SER A 65 -7.13 -4.73 10.77
N PHE A 66 -8.36 -4.21 10.90
CA PHE A 66 -8.67 -2.87 10.44
C PHE A 66 -7.91 -1.79 11.22
N LEU A 67 -7.90 -1.86 12.55
CA LEU A 67 -7.11 -0.93 13.35
C LEU A 67 -5.61 -1.10 13.12
N GLY A 68 -5.11 -2.33 13.01
CA GLY A 68 -3.71 -2.59 12.68
C GLY A 68 -3.30 -1.94 11.36
N ALA A 69 -4.11 -2.09 10.32
CA ALA A 69 -3.88 -1.47 9.02
C ALA A 69 -3.91 0.06 9.09
N MET A 70 -4.88 0.63 9.82
CA MET A 70 -4.96 2.08 10.05
C MET A 70 -3.76 2.61 10.85
N MET A 71 -3.29 1.85 11.85
CA MET A 71 -2.11 2.22 12.63
C MET A 71 -0.83 2.18 11.78
N ASN A 72 -0.68 1.20 10.88
CA ASN A 72 0.43 1.18 9.92
C ASN A 72 0.46 2.46 9.08
N ALA A 73 -0.69 2.88 8.53
CA ALA A 73 -0.79 4.13 7.78
C ALA A 73 -0.43 5.34 8.66
N ALA A 74 -0.95 5.40 9.88
CA ALA A 74 -0.72 6.50 10.80
C ALA A 74 0.76 6.61 11.23
N GLN A 75 1.41 5.49 11.55
CA GLN A 75 2.84 5.47 11.92
C GLN A 75 3.75 5.97 10.80
N LEU A 76 3.35 5.77 9.56
CA LEU A 76 4.06 6.31 8.39
C LEU A 76 3.64 7.76 8.07
N GLY A 77 2.66 8.31 8.78
CA GLY A 77 2.09 9.62 8.50
C GLY A 77 1.44 9.70 7.12
N LEU A 78 0.85 8.60 6.66
CA LEU A 78 0.18 8.51 5.36
C LEU A 78 -1.33 8.55 5.51
N GLU A 79 -2.02 9.12 4.53
CA GLU A 79 -3.48 9.17 4.49
C GLU A 79 -4.01 8.04 3.59
N PRO A 80 -4.63 6.99 4.17
CA PRO A 80 -5.15 5.89 3.40
C PRO A 80 -6.47 6.25 2.71
N ASN A 81 -6.71 5.63 1.54
CA ASN A 81 -7.96 5.71 0.79
C ASN A 81 -8.35 7.16 0.44
N THR A 82 -7.36 7.99 0.12
CA THR A 82 -7.57 9.36 -0.34
C THR A 82 -7.06 9.54 -1.77
N PRO A 83 -7.51 10.59 -2.50
CA PRO A 83 -7.00 10.91 -3.83
C PRO A 83 -5.48 11.15 -3.88
N LEU A 84 -4.82 11.33 -2.73
CA LEU A 84 -3.37 11.43 -2.66
C LEU A 84 -2.66 10.16 -3.12
N GLY A 85 -3.32 8.98 -3.04
CA GLY A 85 -2.77 7.70 -3.47
C GLY A 85 -1.53 7.25 -2.69
N GLN A 86 -1.40 7.71 -1.43
CA GLN A 86 -0.24 7.40 -0.58
C GLN A 86 -0.32 6.01 0.03
N ALA A 87 -1.50 5.61 0.46
CA ALA A 87 -1.75 4.32 1.09
C ALA A 87 -3.19 3.87 0.86
N TYR A 88 -3.42 2.58 0.98
CA TYR A 88 -4.74 1.97 0.85
C TYR A 88 -4.98 0.99 1.99
N ILE A 89 -6.21 0.90 2.45
CA ILE A 89 -6.69 -0.15 3.34
C ILE A 89 -7.74 -0.92 2.58
N LEU A 90 -7.47 -2.18 2.33
CA LEU A 90 -8.28 -3.04 1.48
C LEU A 90 -8.80 -4.25 2.27
N PRO A 91 -10.08 -4.65 2.08
CA PRO A 91 -10.59 -5.87 2.66
C PRO A 91 -10.11 -7.08 1.85
N TYR A 92 -9.58 -8.08 2.53
CA TYR A 92 -9.18 -9.36 1.96
C TYR A 92 -9.80 -10.53 2.72
N GLN A 93 -10.18 -11.56 1.98
CA GLN A 93 -10.52 -12.85 2.57
C GLN A 93 -9.24 -13.59 2.91
N ASN A 94 -9.03 -13.91 4.18
CA ASN A 94 -7.89 -14.65 4.66
C ASN A 94 -8.36 -15.85 5.49
N LYS A 95 -8.18 -17.08 4.98
CA LYS A 95 -8.63 -18.31 5.63
C LYS A 95 -10.11 -18.28 6.07
N GLY A 96 -10.99 -17.76 5.22
CA GLY A 96 -12.43 -17.64 5.51
C GLY A 96 -12.81 -16.46 6.41
N VAL A 97 -11.88 -15.60 6.82
CA VAL A 97 -12.12 -14.42 7.63
C VAL A 97 -11.85 -13.16 6.82
N LEU A 98 -12.76 -12.20 6.86
CA LEU A 98 -12.55 -10.91 6.20
C LEU A 98 -11.65 -10.02 7.07
N GLU A 99 -10.49 -9.65 6.55
CA GLU A 99 -9.48 -8.86 7.24
C GLU A 99 -9.07 -7.65 6.41
N ALA A 100 -8.64 -6.60 7.08
CA ALA A 100 -8.14 -5.40 6.42
C ALA A 100 -6.62 -5.46 6.25
N GLN A 101 -6.16 -5.23 5.03
CA GLN A 101 -4.74 -5.19 4.68
C GLN A 101 -4.30 -3.75 4.45
N PHE A 102 -3.14 -3.39 4.99
CA PHE A 102 -2.46 -2.16 4.63
C PHE A 102 -1.68 -2.34 3.32
N GLN A 103 -1.83 -1.41 2.40
CA GLN A 103 -1.10 -1.39 1.14
C GLN A 103 -0.50 -0.01 0.90
N LEU A 104 0.82 0.03 0.68
CA LEU A 104 1.55 1.26 0.41
C LEU A 104 1.43 1.62 -1.08
N GLY A 105 0.94 2.81 -1.38
CA GLY A 105 0.91 3.34 -2.75
C GLY A 105 2.29 3.80 -3.22
N TYR A 106 2.53 3.85 -4.53
CA TYR A 106 3.80 4.35 -5.06
C TYR A 106 4.03 5.83 -4.72
N LYS A 107 2.97 6.65 -4.67
CA LYS A 107 3.04 8.04 -4.21
C LYS A 107 3.47 8.13 -2.74
N GLY A 108 3.04 7.17 -1.91
CA GLY A 108 3.49 7.05 -0.52
C GLY A 108 4.97 6.67 -0.41
N LEU A 109 5.46 5.77 -1.27
CA LEU A 109 6.89 5.45 -1.34
C LEU A 109 7.73 6.70 -1.66
N ILE A 110 7.30 7.49 -2.63
CA ILE A 110 7.96 8.74 -3.02
C ILE A 110 7.94 9.75 -1.87
N ASP A 111 6.79 9.94 -1.23
CA ASP A 111 6.64 10.85 -0.10
C ASP A 111 7.56 10.47 1.08
N LEU A 112 7.59 9.19 1.44
CA LEU A 112 8.50 8.68 2.47
C LEU A 112 9.99 8.89 2.11
N ALA A 113 10.34 8.71 0.84
CA ALA A 113 11.70 8.94 0.36
C ALA A 113 12.09 10.43 0.51
N TYR A 114 11.23 11.36 0.10
CA TYR A 114 11.49 12.79 0.28
C TYR A 114 11.55 13.21 1.75
N ARG A 115 10.70 12.65 2.60
CA ARG A 115 10.70 12.91 4.05
C ARG A 115 11.97 12.40 4.75
N SER A 116 12.73 11.49 4.13
CA SER A 116 14.04 11.11 4.66
C SER A 116 15.02 12.27 4.74
N GLY A 117 14.83 13.28 3.87
CA GLY A 117 15.71 14.45 3.77
C GLY A 117 16.97 14.24 2.92
N GLU A 118 17.30 13.00 2.57
CA GLU A 118 18.51 12.62 1.83
C GLU A 118 18.32 12.64 0.32
N VAL A 119 17.08 12.47 -0.14
CA VAL A 119 16.74 12.34 -1.56
C VAL A 119 16.41 13.70 -2.15
N GLU A 120 17.00 14.01 -3.29
CA GLU A 120 16.73 15.20 -4.12
C GLU A 120 15.65 14.92 -5.16
N VAL A 121 15.71 13.75 -5.82
CA VAL A 121 14.79 13.32 -6.88
C VAL A 121 14.45 11.86 -6.72
N VAL A 122 13.18 11.52 -6.86
CA VAL A 122 12.68 10.16 -7.08
C VAL A 122 11.62 10.20 -8.17
N GLN A 123 11.81 9.39 -9.22
CA GLN A 123 10.89 9.31 -10.35
C GLN A 123 10.76 7.88 -10.84
N ALA A 124 9.62 7.54 -11.43
CA ALA A 124 9.41 6.30 -12.17
C ALA A 124 8.67 6.59 -13.47
N HIS A 125 9.11 5.96 -14.56
CA HIS A 125 8.55 6.18 -15.89
C HIS A 125 8.38 4.88 -16.64
N ILE A 126 7.38 4.86 -17.51
CA ILE A 126 7.17 3.80 -18.50
C ILE A 126 7.89 4.20 -19.80
N VAL A 127 8.59 3.25 -20.38
CA VAL A 127 9.22 3.35 -21.69
C VAL A 127 8.36 2.60 -22.68
N TYR A 128 8.04 3.23 -23.77
CA TYR A 128 7.24 2.68 -24.85
C TYR A 128 8.11 2.35 -26.08
N GLU A 129 7.56 1.57 -27.00
CA GLU A 129 8.29 1.01 -28.14
C GLU A 129 9.04 2.06 -28.99
N ASN A 130 8.42 3.21 -29.21
CA ASN A 130 8.95 4.26 -30.07
C ASN A 130 9.75 5.33 -29.33
N ASP A 131 9.95 5.17 -28.00
CA ASP A 131 10.80 6.05 -27.22
C ASP A 131 12.29 5.75 -27.48
N GLU A 132 13.13 6.78 -27.53
CA GLU A 132 14.58 6.60 -27.50
C GLU A 132 15.02 6.26 -26.07
N PHE A 133 15.48 5.04 -25.83
CA PHE A 133 15.87 4.60 -24.50
C PHE A 133 17.19 3.83 -24.52
N THR A 134 18.13 4.24 -23.66
CA THR A 134 19.38 3.52 -23.42
C THR A 134 19.62 3.32 -21.94
N CYS A 135 20.13 2.15 -21.57
CA CYS A 135 20.46 1.80 -20.20
C CYS A 135 21.73 0.96 -20.18
N GLU A 136 22.72 1.43 -19.45
CA GLU A 136 24.00 0.77 -19.25
C GLU A 136 24.28 0.66 -17.76
N TYR A 137 24.63 -0.55 -17.30
CA TYR A 137 25.07 -0.80 -15.93
C TYR A 137 26.59 -0.93 -15.91
N GLY A 138 27.20 -0.80 -14.76
CA GLY A 138 28.64 -0.94 -14.56
C GLY A 138 29.15 0.10 -13.57
N LEU A 139 30.44 0.40 -13.65
CA LEU A 139 31.08 1.40 -12.77
C LEU A 139 30.63 2.83 -13.10
N GLU A 140 30.27 3.09 -14.34
CA GLU A 140 29.73 4.37 -14.81
C GLU A 140 28.35 4.14 -15.42
N PRO A 141 27.31 3.90 -14.57
CA PRO A 141 25.98 3.59 -15.07
C PRO A 141 25.34 4.80 -15.76
N LYS A 142 24.67 4.55 -16.89
CA LYS A 142 23.99 5.59 -17.68
C LYS A 142 22.57 5.18 -18.00
N LEU A 143 21.66 6.14 -17.90
CA LEU A 143 20.28 5.98 -18.31
C LEU A 143 19.84 7.25 -19.03
N THR A 144 19.34 7.09 -20.27
CA THR A 144 18.72 8.17 -21.03
C THR A 144 17.36 7.73 -21.54
N HIS A 145 16.40 8.63 -21.47
CA HIS A 145 15.06 8.41 -21.97
C HIS A 145 14.54 9.68 -22.62
N LYS A 146 14.18 9.58 -23.88
CA LYS A 146 13.54 10.65 -24.65
C LYS A 146 12.24 10.08 -25.20
N PRO A 147 11.09 10.46 -24.61
CA PRO A 147 9.80 10.04 -25.09
C PRO A 147 9.56 10.48 -26.53
N ALA A 148 8.93 9.63 -27.34
CA ALA A 148 8.45 10.02 -28.67
C ALA A 148 7.30 11.05 -28.52
N ASP A 149 7.28 12.03 -29.41
CA ASP A 149 6.27 13.10 -29.39
C ASP A 149 4.85 12.59 -29.73
N LYS A 150 4.75 11.51 -30.53
CA LYS A 150 3.50 10.89 -30.99
C LYS A 150 3.68 9.39 -31.13
N ASP A 151 2.56 8.67 -31.09
CA ASP A 151 2.49 7.24 -31.38
C ASP A 151 3.55 6.43 -30.61
N ARG A 152 3.57 6.57 -29.28
CA ARG A 152 4.58 5.95 -28.44
C ARG A 152 4.60 4.42 -28.49
N GLY A 153 3.52 3.78 -28.98
CA GLY A 153 3.40 2.31 -29.06
C GLY A 153 3.06 1.68 -27.72
N GLU A 154 3.35 0.38 -27.59
CA GLU A 154 3.06 -0.39 -26.37
C GLU A 154 4.16 -0.17 -25.30
N PRO A 155 3.82 -0.33 -24.01
CA PRO A 155 4.79 -0.24 -22.92
C PRO A 155 5.75 -1.44 -22.96
N ILE A 156 7.06 -1.19 -23.03
CA ILE A 156 8.09 -2.24 -23.13
C ILE A 156 8.95 -2.37 -21.87
N LYS A 157 9.20 -1.26 -21.19
CA LYS A 157 9.98 -1.25 -19.94
C LYS A 157 9.42 -0.25 -18.94
N VAL A 158 9.81 -0.44 -17.71
CA VAL A 158 9.61 0.53 -16.63
C VAL A 158 10.93 0.75 -15.92
N TYR A 159 11.18 1.98 -15.49
CA TYR A 159 12.35 2.27 -14.67
C TYR A 159 12.03 3.25 -13.56
N ALA A 160 12.83 3.22 -12.51
CA ALA A 160 12.85 4.24 -11.47
C ALA A 160 14.26 4.74 -11.23
N VAL A 161 14.36 6.00 -10.86
CA VAL A 161 15.64 6.66 -10.53
C VAL A 161 15.50 7.37 -9.19
N PHE A 162 16.60 7.44 -8.44
CA PHE A 162 16.76 8.41 -7.38
C PHE A 162 18.07 9.18 -7.51
N LYS A 163 18.08 10.39 -6.99
CA LYS A 163 19.26 11.21 -6.81
C LYS A 163 19.29 11.73 -5.39
N THR A 164 20.44 11.66 -4.74
CA THR A 164 20.62 12.19 -3.39
C THR A 164 21.18 13.61 -3.42
N LYS A 165 20.95 14.35 -2.35
CA LYS A 165 21.50 15.69 -2.16
C LYS A 165 23.04 15.70 -2.15
N SER A 166 23.67 14.59 -1.77
CA SER A 166 25.13 14.40 -1.80
C SER A 166 25.69 14.08 -3.19
N GLY A 167 24.83 14.01 -4.24
CA GLY A 167 25.20 13.72 -5.62
C GLY A 167 25.23 12.23 -6.00
N GLY A 168 24.94 11.32 -5.05
CA GLY A 168 24.74 9.90 -5.35
C GLY A 168 23.46 9.69 -6.16
N TYR A 169 23.42 8.68 -7.01
CA TYR A 169 22.24 8.31 -7.78
C TYR A 169 22.17 6.80 -7.99
N GLY A 170 21.00 6.33 -8.31
CA GLY A 170 20.78 4.94 -8.70
C GLY A 170 19.52 4.83 -9.54
N PHE A 171 19.47 3.78 -10.34
CA PHE A 171 18.27 3.43 -11.10
C PHE A 171 18.08 1.92 -11.18
N GLU A 172 16.86 1.53 -11.42
CA GLU A 172 16.44 0.15 -11.68
C GLU A 172 15.57 0.14 -12.93
N VAL A 173 15.82 -0.82 -13.83
CA VAL A 173 15.04 -0.99 -15.06
C VAL A 173 14.52 -2.42 -15.10
N MET A 174 13.23 -2.58 -15.44
CA MET A 174 12.61 -3.88 -15.68
C MET A 174 11.91 -3.88 -17.03
N SER A 175 11.96 -5.00 -17.75
CA SER A 175 11.04 -5.22 -18.87
C SER A 175 9.62 -5.44 -18.36
N MET A 176 8.61 -5.23 -19.21
CA MET A 176 7.24 -5.56 -18.83
C MET A 176 7.04 -7.05 -18.54
N ASP A 177 7.83 -7.92 -19.18
CA ASP A 177 7.83 -9.36 -18.89
C ASP A 177 8.42 -9.67 -17.50
N ASP A 178 9.53 -9.00 -17.13
CA ASP A 178 10.07 -9.13 -15.77
C ASP A 178 9.07 -8.68 -14.73
N VAL A 179 8.33 -7.60 -15.00
CA VAL A 179 7.26 -7.12 -14.10
C VAL A 179 6.14 -8.14 -13.99
N ARG A 180 5.68 -8.73 -15.10
CA ARG A 180 4.65 -9.79 -15.09
C ARG A 180 5.12 -11.02 -14.32
N ASN A 181 6.37 -11.46 -14.55
CA ASN A 181 6.98 -12.57 -13.84
C ASN A 181 7.11 -12.29 -12.34
N HIS A 182 7.51 -11.07 -11.98
CA HIS A 182 7.55 -10.64 -10.59
C HIS A 182 6.15 -10.67 -9.96
N ALA A 183 5.14 -10.12 -10.64
CA ALA A 183 3.78 -10.10 -10.16
C ALA A 183 3.23 -11.52 -9.95
N SER A 184 3.39 -12.42 -10.92
CA SER A 184 2.91 -13.80 -10.81
C SER A 184 3.59 -14.58 -9.69
N LYS A 185 4.86 -14.29 -9.41
CA LYS A 185 5.63 -14.96 -8.36
C LYS A 185 5.29 -14.47 -6.95
N TYR A 186 5.06 -13.18 -6.78
CA TYR A 186 4.97 -12.55 -5.45
C TYR A 186 3.58 -12.05 -5.07
N SER A 187 2.67 -11.87 -6.05
CA SER A 187 1.31 -11.44 -5.78
C SER A 187 0.33 -12.60 -5.87
N LYS A 188 -0.25 -12.99 -4.74
CA LYS A 188 -1.28 -14.03 -4.70
C LYS A 188 -2.55 -13.61 -5.44
N ALA A 189 -2.82 -12.32 -5.51
CA ALA A 189 -3.95 -11.74 -6.22
C ALA A 189 -3.74 -11.62 -7.74
N TYR A 190 -2.56 -11.95 -8.29
CA TYR A 190 -2.24 -11.71 -9.70
C TYR A 190 -3.23 -12.35 -10.68
N GLY A 191 -3.75 -13.53 -10.35
CA GLY A 191 -4.74 -14.25 -11.15
C GLY A 191 -6.18 -13.73 -11.04
N SER A 192 -6.50 -12.94 -10.02
CA SER A 192 -7.84 -12.41 -9.79
C SER A 192 -8.23 -11.36 -10.83
N SER A 193 -9.51 -11.34 -11.25
CA SER A 193 -10.06 -10.34 -12.18
C SER A 193 -9.97 -8.91 -11.60
N PHE A 194 -10.01 -8.77 -10.29
CA PHE A 194 -9.97 -7.50 -9.56
C PHE A 194 -8.56 -7.11 -9.10
N SER A 195 -7.54 -7.84 -9.56
CA SER A 195 -6.16 -7.54 -9.19
C SER A 195 -5.73 -6.16 -9.70
N PRO A 196 -5.09 -5.32 -8.89
CA PRO A 196 -4.45 -4.08 -9.36
C PRO A 196 -3.47 -4.32 -10.51
N TRP A 197 -2.92 -5.52 -10.60
CA TRP A 197 -2.10 -5.96 -11.73
C TRP A 197 -2.85 -6.08 -13.05
N LYS A 198 -4.18 -6.16 -13.02
CA LYS A 198 -5.02 -6.14 -14.23
C LYS A 198 -5.63 -4.77 -14.51
N THR A 199 -6.02 -4.06 -13.46
CA THR A 199 -6.72 -2.78 -13.60
C THR A 199 -5.76 -1.58 -13.69
N ASN A 200 -4.62 -1.64 -12.99
CA ASN A 200 -3.65 -0.55 -12.85
C ASN A 200 -2.21 -1.05 -13.04
N PHE A 201 -1.96 -1.79 -14.12
CA PHE A 201 -0.69 -2.49 -14.35
C PHE A 201 0.53 -1.55 -14.33
N GLU A 202 0.45 -0.40 -14.99
CA GLU A 202 1.55 0.56 -15.04
C GLU A 202 1.91 1.12 -13.67
N GLU A 203 0.91 1.41 -12.83
CA GLU A 203 1.14 1.90 -11.47
C GLU A 203 1.79 0.82 -10.59
N MET A 204 1.38 -0.44 -10.74
CA MET A 204 2.02 -1.57 -10.06
C MET A 204 3.45 -1.81 -10.58
N ALA A 205 3.70 -1.62 -11.87
CA ALA A 205 5.03 -1.67 -12.45
C ALA A 205 5.94 -0.58 -11.87
N LYS A 206 5.47 0.68 -11.83
CA LYS A 206 6.17 1.80 -11.19
C LYS A 206 6.44 1.52 -9.71
N LYS A 207 5.45 1.04 -8.96
CA LYS A 207 5.61 0.63 -7.55
C LYS A 207 6.74 -0.39 -7.39
N THR A 208 6.78 -1.39 -8.27
CA THR A 208 7.76 -2.47 -8.22
C THR A 208 9.19 -1.96 -8.41
N VAL A 209 9.45 -1.17 -9.44
CA VAL A 209 10.81 -0.62 -9.67
C VAL A 209 11.21 0.40 -8.61
N LEU A 210 10.27 1.19 -8.09
CA LEU A 210 10.51 2.10 -6.97
C LEU A 210 10.91 1.33 -5.70
N LYS A 211 10.19 0.26 -5.35
CA LYS A 211 10.56 -0.59 -4.19
C LYS A 211 11.96 -1.19 -4.36
N LYS A 212 12.35 -1.56 -5.59
CA LYS A 212 13.67 -2.14 -5.88
C LYS A 212 14.78 -1.09 -5.77
N VAL A 213 14.66 0.03 -6.47
CA VAL A 213 15.71 1.05 -6.51
C VAL A 213 15.92 1.71 -5.15
N LEU A 214 14.85 1.95 -4.41
CA LEU A 214 14.91 2.60 -3.10
C LEU A 214 15.54 1.74 -2.00
N LYS A 215 15.76 0.42 -2.22
CA LYS A 215 16.57 -0.41 -1.33
C LYS A 215 18.03 0.02 -1.27
N TYR A 216 18.53 0.68 -2.30
CA TYR A 216 19.90 1.18 -2.39
C TYR A 216 20.03 2.65 -1.99
N ALA A 217 18.91 3.34 -1.79
CA ALA A 217 18.93 4.73 -1.37
C ALA A 217 19.21 4.85 0.14
N PRO A 218 19.91 5.90 0.60
CA PRO A 218 20.20 6.14 2.02
C PRO A 218 18.96 6.65 2.75
N LEU A 219 18.00 5.76 2.98
CA LEU A 219 16.70 6.10 3.55
C LEU A 219 16.63 5.80 5.06
N LYS A 220 15.83 6.59 5.78
CA LYS A 220 15.62 6.40 7.22
C LYS A 220 14.78 5.17 7.53
N SER A 221 14.82 4.74 8.78
CA SER A 221 14.12 3.56 9.30
C SER A 221 12.62 3.52 9.00
N ASP A 222 11.95 4.68 8.93
CA ASP A 222 10.51 4.75 8.64
C ASP A 222 10.16 4.25 7.24
N PHE A 223 11.04 4.50 6.26
CA PHE A 223 10.86 3.97 4.91
C PHE A 223 10.97 2.43 4.88
N VAL A 224 11.99 1.90 5.56
CA VAL A 224 12.17 0.44 5.64
C VAL A 224 10.96 -0.22 6.30
N ARG A 225 10.41 0.40 7.34
CA ARG A 225 9.17 -0.06 7.98
C ARG A 225 7.99 -0.04 7.01
N GLY A 226 7.81 1.04 6.24
CA GLY A 226 6.74 1.13 5.25
C GLY A 226 6.77 -0.02 4.25
N ILE A 227 7.97 -0.36 3.73
CA ILE A 227 8.13 -1.48 2.82
C ILE A 227 7.82 -2.83 3.49
N THR A 228 8.24 -3.04 4.72
CA THR A 228 8.01 -4.31 5.44
C THR A 228 6.56 -4.50 5.86
N GLN A 229 5.80 -3.43 6.03
CA GLN A 229 4.38 -3.46 6.37
C GLN A 229 3.46 -3.54 5.15
N ASP A 230 4.01 -3.29 3.95
CA ASP A 230 3.25 -3.30 2.71
C ASP A 230 2.73 -4.71 2.38
N GLU A 231 1.47 -4.79 2.02
CA GLU A 231 0.78 -6.03 1.66
C GLU A 231 0.75 -7.09 2.79
N THR A 232 0.70 -6.63 4.03
CA THR A 232 0.58 -7.49 5.21
C THR A 232 -0.66 -7.16 6.04
N ILE A 233 -1.07 -8.12 6.87
CA ILE A 233 -2.16 -7.97 7.83
C ILE A 233 -1.57 -8.05 9.24
N LYS A 234 -2.08 -7.24 10.15
CA LYS A 234 -1.84 -7.36 11.58
C LYS A 234 -3.08 -7.94 12.26
N SER A 235 -2.92 -9.10 12.86
CA SER A 235 -4.00 -9.83 13.52
C SER A 235 -4.31 -9.33 14.94
N ASP A 236 -3.42 -8.52 15.49
CA ASP A 236 -3.53 -8.00 16.86
C ASP A 236 -3.18 -6.51 16.94
N VAL A 237 -3.53 -5.87 18.06
CA VAL A 237 -3.24 -4.46 18.35
C VAL A 237 -2.56 -4.37 19.71
N SER A 238 -1.44 -3.67 19.78
CA SER A 238 -0.70 -3.41 21.01
C SER A 238 -0.21 -1.97 21.09
N ASP A 239 0.24 -1.54 22.26
CA ASP A 239 0.88 -0.22 22.46
C ASP A 239 2.10 -0.02 21.56
N ASP A 240 2.82 -1.11 21.27
CA ASP A 240 3.89 -1.16 20.29
C ASP A 240 3.48 -2.01 19.09
N MET A 241 2.95 -1.36 18.07
CA MET A 241 2.53 -2.01 16.83
C MET A 241 3.68 -2.64 16.04
N TYR A 242 4.95 -2.31 16.34
CA TYR A 242 6.11 -2.93 15.70
C TYR A 242 6.39 -4.33 16.26
N SER A 243 5.99 -4.59 17.49
CA SER A 243 6.09 -5.93 18.08
C SER A 243 5.02 -6.90 17.59
N VAL A 244 3.95 -6.40 16.97
CA VAL A 244 2.90 -7.24 16.37
C VAL A 244 3.41 -7.82 15.06
N PRO A 245 3.41 -9.16 14.89
CA PRO A 245 3.86 -9.78 13.66
C PRO A 245 3.08 -9.34 12.43
N ASN A 246 3.76 -9.20 11.31
CA ASN A 246 3.13 -9.01 10.01
C ASN A 246 2.78 -10.39 9.43
N GLU A 247 1.52 -10.62 9.14
CA GLU A 247 1.05 -11.86 8.55
C GLU A 247 0.82 -11.70 7.05
N ALA A 248 1.29 -12.67 6.26
CA ALA A 248 1.02 -12.68 4.82
C ALA A 248 -0.44 -13.07 4.55
N VAL A 249 -1.06 -12.45 3.57
CA VAL A 249 -2.39 -12.85 3.07
C VAL A 249 -2.29 -14.19 2.36
N TYR A 250 -3.14 -15.14 2.71
CA TYR A 250 -3.12 -16.49 2.14
C TYR A 250 -4.17 -16.71 1.06
N GLU A 251 -5.35 -16.09 1.18
CA GLU A 251 -6.46 -16.24 0.24
C GLU A 251 -7.03 -14.88 -0.11
N VAL A 252 -7.37 -14.71 -1.38
CA VAL A 252 -8.00 -13.48 -1.89
C VAL A 252 -9.21 -13.92 -2.69
N ASP A 253 -10.39 -13.96 -2.05
CA ASP A 253 -11.63 -14.32 -2.72
C ASP A 253 -12.33 -13.11 -3.35
N ASP A 254 -12.26 -11.97 -2.68
CA ASP A 254 -12.90 -10.73 -3.14
C ASP A 254 -12.19 -9.52 -2.53
N TYR A 255 -11.77 -8.57 -3.35
CA TYR A 255 -11.26 -7.28 -2.87
C TYR A 255 -11.80 -6.15 -3.73
N THR A 256 -11.87 -4.99 -3.11
CA THR A 256 -12.38 -3.79 -3.76
C THR A 256 -11.26 -3.10 -4.51
N VAL A 257 -11.46 -2.86 -5.80
CA VAL A 257 -10.54 -2.06 -6.61
C VAL A 257 -10.69 -0.60 -6.22
N ILE A 258 -9.57 0.03 -5.94
CA ILE A 258 -9.52 1.46 -5.70
C ILE A 258 -8.72 2.09 -6.83
N ASP A 259 -9.28 3.11 -7.45
CA ASP A 259 -8.56 3.93 -8.42
C ASP A 259 -7.35 4.58 -7.73
N SER A 260 -6.16 4.37 -8.28
CA SER A 260 -4.91 4.86 -7.69
C SER A 260 -4.75 6.37 -7.76
N ASP A 261 -5.47 7.03 -8.65
CA ASP A 261 -5.38 8.47 -8.85
C ASP A 261 -6.46 9.25 -8.10
N THR A 262 -7.66 8.70 -8.02
CA THR A 262 -8.79 9.34 -7.34
C THR A 262 -9.02 8.84 -5.93
N GLY A 263 -8.56 7.62 -5.60
CA GLY A 263 -8.83 6.96 -4.32
C GLY A 263 -10.26 6.45 -4.20
N GLU A 264 -11.04 6.48 -5.27
CA GLU A 264 -12.42 6.04 -5.29
C GLU A 264 -12.53 4.52 -5.43
N VAL A 265 -13.56 3.94 -4.83
CA VAL A 265 -13.90 2.53 -4.98
C VAL A 265 -14.54 2.33 -6.34
N MET A 266 -13.91 1.53 -7.19
CA MET A 266 -14.50 1.14 -8.47
C MET A 266 -15.62 0.12 -8.23
N ALA A 267 -16.84 0.44 -8.64
CA ALA A 267 -18.00 -0.42 -8.51
C ALA A 267 -17.80 -1.71 -9.31
N ASP A 268 -18.15 -2.83 -8.72
CA ASP A 268 -18.15 -4.14 -9.37
C ASP A 268 -19.36 -4.22 -10.31
N GLU A 269 -19.15 -4.09 -11.63
CA GLU A 269 -20.22 -4.22 -12.63
C GLU A 269 -20.67 -5.69 -12.86
N THR A 270 -20.05 -6.65 -12.17
CA THR A 270 -20.28 -8.08 -12.46
C THR A 270 -21.43 -8.72 -11.68
N ASN A 271 -22.14 -8.00 -10.80
CA ASN A 271 -23.20 -8.57 -9.98
C ASN A 271 -24.64 -8.34 -10.52
N THR A 272 -24.79 -7.98 -11.80
CA THR A 272 -26.12 -7.78 -12.43
C THR A 272 -26.55 -8.88 -13.42
N MET A 273 -25.83 -10.00 -13.52
CA MET A 273 -26.21 -11.12 -14.41
C MET A 273 -26.45 -12.43 -13.66
N SER A 274 -27.35 -12.46 -12.68
CA SER A 274 -28.01 -13.71 -12.27
C SER A 274 -29.27 -13.48 -11.45
N ALA A 275 -30.23 -12.79 -12.04
CA ALA A 275 -31.61 -12.82 -11.56
C ALA A 275 -32.53 -12.66 -12.77
N ASP A 276 -32.50 -13.66 -13.67
CA ASP A 276 -33.58 -13.99 -14.58
C ASP A 276 -33.22 -15.30 -15.31
N ASN A 277 -33.64 -16.41 -14.70
CA ASN A 277 -34.15 -17.60 -15.36
C ASN A 277 -34.73 -18.59 -14.33
#